data_fd491513b6b980b54a6541f363df7206
#
_entry.id   fd491513b6b980b54a6541f363df7206
#
_cell.length_a   1.000
_cell.length_b   1.000
_cell.length_c   1.000
_cell.angle_alpha   90.00
_cell.angle_beta   90.00
_cell.angle_gamma   90.00
#
_symmetry.space_group_name_H-M   'P 1'
#
loop_
_entity.id
_entity.type
_entity.pdbx_description
1 polymer ?
#
loop_
_entity_poly.entity_id
_entity_poly.type
_entity_poly.pdbx_seq_one_letter_code
_entity_poly.pdbx_strand_id
1 'polypeptide(L)'
;PAGLVLSRETGFSRTYGSNPYVGYDDVNNPPFLYDGPETPGQLPAVAHVLAVDINDDPVAYPLDMLSEMHVVNDKVGDQDIVILWKSGTASALDASSIAEGKDVGAAIAYSSLVDGKYLTFKFDGLRFLDDQTGSIWNVLGRATDGDLVGRQLEEIVSVNHLWFSWAVFKPETRVYQP
;
A
#
# COMPACT_ATOMS: atom_id res chain seq x y z
N PRO A 1 15.86 -13.62 -9.59
CA PRO A 1 15.06 -13.52 -10.80
C PRO A 1 15.69 -12.50 -11.73
N ALA A 2 15.98 -12.91 -12.98
CA ALA A 2 16.50 -12.01 -14.01
C ALA A 2 15.30 -11.30 -14.66
N GLY A 3 14.90 -10.16 -14.10
CA GLY A 3 13.93 -9.26 -14.71
C GLY A 3 14.61 -8.39 -15.78
N LEU A 4 13.88 -8.04 -16.84
CA LEU A 4 14.32 -7.02 -17.79
C LEU A 4 13.99 -5.65 -17.22
N VAL A 5 14.94 -4.71 -17.34
CA VAL A 5 14.73 -3.30 -17.01
C VAL A 5 14.46 -2.53 -18.30
N LEU A 6 13.49 -1.62 -18.26
CA LEU A 6 13.18 -0.77 -19.40
C LEU A 6 14.41 0.11 -19.75
N SER A 7 14.80 0.11 -21.04
CA SER A 7 15.85 0.99 -21.55
C SER A 7 15.35 2.43 -21.65
N ARG A 8 16.27 3.39 -21.45
CA ARG A 8 16.00 4.80 -21.80
C ARG A 8 16.03 5.05 -23.31
N GLU A 9 16.58 4.12 -24.09
CA GLU A 9 16.61 4.18 -25.55
C GLU A 9 15.29 3.64 -26.13
N THR A 10 14.24 4.43 -26.01
CA THR A 10 12.88 4.04 -26.42
C THR A 10 12.51 4.50 -27.83
N GLY A 11 13.38 5.25 -28.51
CA GLY A 11 13.08 5.89 -29.79
C GLY A 11 12.29 7.20 -29.68
N PHE A 12 11.92 7.62 -28.44
CA PHE A 12 11.19 8.86 -28.18
C PHE A 12 12.05 9.83 -27.36
N SER A 13 12.01 11.12 -27.72
CA SER A 13 12.65 12.18 -26.93
C SER A 13 11.73 12.56 -25.77
N ARG A 14 11.98 12.00 -24.59
CA ARG A 14 11.25 12.29 -23.36
C ARG A 14 12.20 12.43 -22.18
N THR A 15 11.83 13.25 -21.22
CA THR A 15 12.58 13.43 -19.97
C THR A 15 12.15 12.35 -18.96
N TYR A 16 12.71 11.13 -19.13
CA TYR A 16 12.42 10.02 -18.23
C TYR A 16 12.96 10.27 -16.83
N GLY A 17 12.16 9.93 -15.80
CA GLY A 17 12.51 10.11 -14.40
C GLY A 17 12.22 11.51 -13.85
N SER A 18 11.72 12.44 -14.68
CA SER A 18 11.18 13.73 -14.22
C SER A 18 9.72 13.61 -13.84
N ASN A 19 9.35 14.26 -12.75
CA ASN A 19 7.99 14.41 -12.29
C ASN A 19 7.39 15.74 -12.80
N PRO A 20 6.35 15.73 -13.65
CA PRO A 20 5.66 16.95 -14.08
C PRO A 20 4.68 17.51 -13.03
N TYR A 21 4.44 16.78 -11.94
CA TYR A 21 3.46 17.07 -10.89
C TYR A 21 4.12 17.22 -9.52
N VAL A 22 5.20 17.98 -9.47
CA VAL A 22 5.98 18.19 -8.23
C VAL A 22 5.09 18.68 -7.10
N GLY A 23 5.16 18.02 -5.93
CA GLY A 23 4.39 18.36 -4.75
C GLY A 23 2.89 18.01 -4.85
N TYR A 24 2.49 17.18 -5.83
CA TYR A 24 1.08 16.81 -5.98
C TYR A 24 0.56 15.96 -4.82
N ASP A 25 1.43 15.29 -4.09
CA ASP A 25 1.11 14.50 -2.90
C ASP A 25 1.46 15.22 -1.58
N ASP A 26 1.65 16.53 -1.62
CA ASP A 26 1.70 17.33 -0.40
C ASP A 26 0.29 17.49 0.16
N VAL A 27 0.05 16.91 1.35
CA VAL A 27 -1.26 16.87 2.02
C VAL A 27 -1.86 18.25 2.31
N ASN A 28 -1.06 19.33 2.22
CA ASN A 28 -1.51 20.70 2.37
C ASN A 28 -2.07 21.29 1.06
N ASN A 29 -1.89 20.60 -0.06
CA ASN A 29 -2.35 21.05 -1.37
C ASN A 29 -3.72 20.45 -1.71
N PRO A 30 -4.59 21.19 -2.43
CA PRO A 30 -5.77 20.61 -3.05
C PRO A 30 -5.37 19.70 -4.23
N PRO A 31 -6.21 18.72 -4.60
CA PRO A 31 -5.94 17.88 -5.77
C PRO A 31 -5.95 18.73 -7.04
N PHE A 32 -4.83 18.69 -7.78
CA PHE A 32 -4.60 19.53 -8.97
C PHE A 32 -5.55 19.14 -10.12
N LEU A 33 -6.21 20.14 -10.72
CA LEU A 33 -7.17 19.97 -11.81
C LEU A 33 -8.39 19.07 -11.48
N TYR A 34 -8.68 18.88 -10.20
CA TYR A 34 -9.87 18.17 -9.79
C TYR A 34 -11.04 19.15 -9.64
N ASP A 35 -12.09 18.94 -10.41
CA ASP A 35 -13.33 19.72 -10.42
C ASP A 35 -14.58 18.88 -10.04
N GLY A 36 -14.33 17.70 -9.48
CA GLY A 36 -15.37 16.77 -9.04
C GLY A 36 -16.00 17.14 -7.69
N PRO A 37 -16.83 16.23 -7.13
CA PRO A 37 -17.47 16.42 -5.83
C PRO A 37 -16.47 16.67 -4.71
N GLU A 38 -16.90 17.36 -3.65
CA GLU A 38 -16.06 17.55 -2.46
C GLU A 38 -15.63 16.21 -1.88
N THR A 39 -14.33 16.11 -1.58
CA THR A 39 -13.76 14.89 -1.00
C THR A 39 -14.23 14.75 0.45
N PRO A 40 -14.70 13.56 0.90
CA PRO A 40 -15.01 13.31 2.30
C PRO A 40 -13.83 13.70 3.22
N GLY A 41 -14.09 14.48 4.27
CA GLY A 41 -13.08 15.14 5.10
C GLY A 41 -12.41 14.24 6.14
N GLN A 42 -12.49 12.89 6.02
CA GLN A 42 -11.82 11.97 6.96
C GLN A 42 -10.30 12.01 6.85
N LEU A 43 -9.78 12.31 5.65
CA LEU A 43 -8.35 12.46 5.36
C LEU A 43 -8.13 13.67 4.44
N PRO A 44 -6.90 14.24 4.41
CA PRO A 44 -6.52 15.19 3.37
C PRO A 44 -6.73 14.59 1.97
N ALA A 45 -7.22 15.39 1.03
CA ALA A 45 -7.62 14.90 -0.30
C ALA A 45 -6.50 14.12 -1.04
N VAL A 46 -5.26 14.55 -0.88
CA VAL A 46 -4.09 13.91 -1.53
C VAL A 46 -3.30 12.98 -0.60
N ALA A 47 -3.88 12.60 0.55
CA ALA A 47 -3.27 11.57 1.39
C ALA A 47 -3.18 10.23 0.63
N HIS A 48 -2.04 9.57 0.72
CA HIS A 48 -1.87 8.22 0.17
C HIS A 48 -2.57 7.18 1.05
N VAL A 49 -3.35 6.31 0.43
CA VAL A 49 -4.04 5.20 1.09
C VAL A 49 -3.85 3.91 0.30
N LEU A 50 -3.74 2.78 1.01
CA LEU A 50 -4.04 1.48 0.43
C LEU A 50 -5.54 1.24 0.57
N ALA A 51 -6.25 1.07 -0.53
CA ALA A 51 -7.68 0.79 -0.52
C ALA A 51 -7.96 -0.68 -0.78
N VAL A 52 -8.85 -1.26 0.00
CA VAL A 52 -9.35 -2.63 -0.11
C VAL A 52 -10.87 -2.57 -0.12
N ASP A 53 -11.50 -3.35 -1.00
CA ASP A 53 -12.96 -3.51 -1.02
C ASP A 53 -13.28 -5.00 -1.17
N ILE A 54 -13.90 -5.59 -0.17
CA ILE A 54 -14.30 -6.99 -0.16
C ILE A 54 -15.80 -7.03 0.19
N ASN A 55 -16.61 -7.57 -0.70
CA ASN A 55 -18.05 -7.71 -0.50
C ASN A 55 -18.77 -6.39 -0.15
N ASP A 56 -18.41 -5.30 -0.83
CA ASP A 56 -18.93 -3.95 -0.59
C ASP A 56 -18.65 -3.41 0.83
N ASP A 57 -17.55 -3.84 1.44
CA ASP A 57 -16.99 -3.26 2.67
C ASP A 57 -15.65 -2.55 2.34
N PRO A 58 -15.69 -1.30 1.83
CA PRO A 58 -14.50 -0.58 1.45
C PRO A 58 -13.75 -0.02 2.66
N VAL A 59 -12.45 -0.26 2.72
CA VAL A 59 -11.56 0.24 3.78
C VAL A 59 -10.34 0.91 3.18
N ALA A 60 -9.96 2.05 3.72
CA ALA A 60 -8.75 2.76 3.39
C ALA A 60 -7.76 2.73 4.56
N TYR A 61 -6.52 2.38 4.28
CA TYR A 61 -5.41 2.34 5.23
C TYR A 61 -4.41 3.43 4.85
N PRO A 62 -4.32 4.53 5.62
CA PRO A 62 -3.36 5.61 5.35
C PRO A 62 -1.92 5.09 5.37
N LEU A 63 -1.12 5.45 4.34
CA LEU A 63 0.25 4.95 4.22
C LEU A 63 1.18 5.52 5.31
N ASP A 64 0.92 6.72 5.80
CA ASP A 64 1.65 7.30 6.94
C ASP A 64 1.47 6.44 8.20
N MET A 65 0.22 6.07 8.52
CA MET A 65 -0.07 5.14 9.62
C MET A 65 0.59 3.77 9.39
N LEU A 66 0.50 3.22 8.17
CA LEU A 66 1.15 1.94 7.83
C LEU A 66 2.68 2.02 7.98
N SER A 67 3.27 3.19 7.74
CA SER A 67 4.72 3.39 7.91
C SER A 67 5.18 3.31 9.38
N GLU A 68 4.27 3.57 10.32
CA GLU A 68 4.53 3.43 11.75
C GLU A 68 4.27 2.02 12.26
N MET A 69 3.19 1.38 11.77
CA MET A 69 2.76 0.06 12.24
C MET A 69 3.44 -1.10 11.53
N HIS A 70 3.77 -0.96 10.24
CA HIS A 70 4.34 -1.98 9.33
C HIS A 70 3.44 -3.19 9.07
N VAL A 71 2.58 -3.56 10.01
CA VAL A 71 1.64 -4.68 9.93
C VAL A 71 0.29 -4.24 10.47
N VAL A 72 -0.77 -4.54 9.73
CA VAL A 72 -2.15 -4.44 10.20
C VAL A 72 -2.83 -5.76 9.99
N ASN A 73 -3.40 -6.34 11.05
CA ASN A 73 -4.37 -7.42 10.95
C ASN A 73 -5.77 -6.82 11.07
N ASP A 74 -6.63 -7.07 10.09
CA ASP A 74 -7.99 -6.53 10.08
C ASP A 74 -8.98 -7.57 9.52
N LYS A 75 -10.25 -7.24 9.56
CA LYS A 75 -11.33 -8.00 8.95
C LYS A 75 -12.13 -7.10 8.02
N VAL A 76 -12.24 -7.47 6.76
CA VAL A 76 -12.94 -6.73 5.72
C VAL A 76 -13.89 -7.67 4.99
N GLY A 77 -15.16 -7.32 4.87
CA GLY A 77 -16.16 -8.12 4.19
C GLY A 77 -16.22 -9.59 4.67
N ASP A 78 -16.10 -9.83 5.96
CA ASP A 78 -16.01 -11.15 6.61
C ASP A 78 -14.73 -11.95 6.35
N GLN A 79 -13.74 -11.37 5.65
CA GLN A 79 -12.45 -11.99 5.39
C GLN A 79 -11.38 -11.43 6.35
N ASP A 80 -10.65 -12.34 7.02
CA ASP A 80 -9.48 -11.96 7.81
C ASP A 80 -8.30 -11.69 6.87
N ILE A 81 -7.71 -10.51 7.00
CA ILE A 81 -6.63 -10.02 6.15
C ILE A 81 -5.42 -9.58 6.95
N VAL A 82 -4.29 -9.51 6.29
CA VAL A 82 -3.10 -8.83 6.79
C VAL A 82 -2.59 -7.85 5.75
N ILE A 83 -2.19 -6.66 6.19
CA ILE A 83 -1.48 -5.69 5.38
C ILE A 83 -0.04 -5.64 5.84
N LEU A 84 0.89 -5.78 4.89
CA LEU A 84 2.32 -5.67 5.12
C LEU A 84 2.83 -4.41 4.41
N TRP A 85 3.50 -3.53 5.15
CA TRP A 85 4.11 -2.31 4.61
C TRP A 85 5.63 -2.37 4.78
N LYS A 86 6.35 -1.89 3.77
CA LYS A 86 7.81 -1.80 3.79
C LYS A 86 8.29 -0.52 3.13
N SER A 87 9.27 0.14 3.74
CA SER A 87 9.99 1.28 3.17
C SER A 87 10.79 0.93 1.92
N GLY A 88 11.19 1.92 1.14
CA GLY A 88 12.07 1.79 -0.01
C GLY A 88 11.41 2.09 -1.37
N THR A 89 10.25 2.77 -1.36
CA THR A 89 9.56 3.21 -2.57
C THR A 89 9.43 4.73 -2.58
N ALA A 90 10.11 5.38 -3.52
CA ALA A 90 10.04 6.83 -3.67
C ALA A 90 8.70 7.25 -4.29
N SER A 91 8.12 8.35 -3.78
CA SER A 91 6.96 8.96 -4.40
C SER A 91 7.30 9.51 -5.79
N ALA A 92 6.46 9.19 -6.77
CA ALA A 92 6.57 9.75 -8.12
C ALA A 92 5.97 11.16 -8.22
N LEU A 93 5.38 11.70 -7.14
CA LEU A 93 4.63 12.96 -7.11
C LEU A 93 5.26 14.04 -6.24
N ASP A 94 6.34 13.72 -5.51
CA ASP A 94 6.99 14.61 -4.54
C ASP A 94 8.00 15.54 -5.20
N ALA A 95 9.20 15.05 -5.49
CA ALA A 95 10.30 15.86 -6.04
C ALA A 95 10.28 15.92 -7.58
N SER A 96 11.02 16.88 -8.16
CA SER A 96 11.17 17.02 -9.61
C SER A 96 11.90 15.82 -10.25
N SER A 97 12.83 15.22 -9.52
CA SER A 97 13.45 13.92 -9.85
C SER A 97 12.75 12.84 -9.04
N ILE A 98 12.11 11.87 -9.71
CA ILE A 98 11.37 10.79 -9.03
C ILE A 98 12.28 10.01 -8.06
N ALA A 99 13.55 9.83 -8.41
CA ALA A 99 14.51 9.14 -7.56
C ALA A 99 14.84 9.87 -6.24
N GLU A 100 14.53 11.16 -6.16
CA GLU A 100 14.74 12.02 -4.98
C GLU A 100 13.44 12.24 -4.19
N GLY A 101 12.34 11.63 -4.63
CA GLY A 101 11.05 11.71 -3.94
C GLY A 101 11.11 11.07 -2.55
N LYS A 102 10.28 11.59 -1.62
CA LYS A 102 10.13 11.01 -0.28
C LYS A 102 9.76 9.53 -0.34
N ASP A 103 10.22 8.75 0.62
CA ASP A 103 9.85 7.34 0.76
C ASP A 103 8.39 7.26 1.27
N VAL A 104 7.52 6.72 0.44
CA VAL A 104 6.12 6.43 0.79
C VAL A 104 5.90 4.95 1.10
N GLY A 105 6.93 4.14 0.90
CA GLY A 105 6.86 2.70 1.08
C GLY A 105 5.99 1.98 0.06
N ALA A 106 5.78 0.71 0.31
CA ALA A 106 4.85 -0.14 -0.43
C ALA A 106 4.03 -0.98 0.53
N ALA A 107 2.72 -1.02 0.34
CA ALA A 107 1.80 -1.83 1.12
C ALA A 107 1.04 -2.80 0.22
N ILE A 108 0.81 -4.03 0.70
CA ILE A 108 0.06 -5.07 0.01
C ILE A 108 -0.84 -5.76 1.03
N ALA A 109 -2.10 -6.02 0.64
CA ALA A 109 -3.05 -6.77 1.43
C ALA A 109 -3.07 -8.25 1.01
N TYR A 110 -3.17 -9.13 2.00
CA TYR A 110 -3.21 -10.58 1.81
C TYR A 110 -4.33 -11.20 2.64
N SER A 111 -4.86 -12.32 2.17
CA SER A 111 -5.61 -13.24 3.03
C SER A 111 -4.70 -13.77 4.13
N SER A 112 -5.17 -13.77 5.37
CA SER A 112 -4.43 -14.34 6.48
C SER A 112 -4.56 -15.87 6.56
N LEU A 113 -5.35 -16.50 5.66
CA LEU A 113 -5.59 -17.94 5.62
C LEU A 113 -4.44 -18.68 4.94
N VAL A 114 -3.75 -19.55 5.67
CA VAL A 114 -2.66 -20.40 5.16
C VAL A 114 -2.92 -21.84 5.59
N ASP A 115 -2.97 -22.78 4.64
CA ASP A 115 -3.20 -24.20 4.92
C ASP A 115 -4.39 -24.47 5.85
N GLY A 116 -5.48 -23.70 5.68
CA GLY A 116 -6.71 -23.83 6.47
C GLY A 116 -6.63 -23.22 7.88
N LYS A 117 -5.61 -22.43 8.20
CA LYS A 117 -5.46 -21.71 9.47
C LYS A 117 -5.34 -20.22 9.22
N TYR A 118 -6.02 -19.44 10.03
CA TYR A 118 -5.84 -18.00 10.07
C TYR A 118 -4.59 -17.65 10.88
N LEU A 119 -3.72 -16.85 10.27
CA LEU A 119 -2.51 -16.34 10.90
C LEU A 119 -2.70 -14.88 11.29
N THR A 120 -2.07 -14.47 12.38
CA THR A 120 -1.87 -13.07 12.74
C THR A 120 -0.40 -12.74 12.63
N PHE A 121 -0.11 -11.49 12.29
CA PHE A 121 1.24 -11.07 11.95
C PHE A 121 1.67 -9.89 12.83
N LYS A 122 2.97 -9.80 13.03
CA LYS A 122 3.63 -8.68 13.71
C LYS A 122 4.94 -8.30 13.02
N PHE A 123 5.42 -7.11 13.31
CA PHE A 123 6.74 -6.63 12.91
C PHE A 123 7.64 -6.50 14.12
N ASP A 124 8.83 -7.10 14.09
CA ASP A 124 9.78 -7.09 15.21
C ASP A 124 10.79 -5.93 15.15
N GLY A 125 10.58 -4.97 14.23
CA GLY A 125 11.52 -3.89 13.93
C GLY A 125 12.42 -4.18 12.73
N LEU A 126 12.42 -5.42 12.22
CA LEU A 126 13.24 -5.86 11.09
C LEU A 126 12.47 -6.80 10.14
N ARG A 127 11.63 -7.68 10.69
CA ARG A 127 11.01 -8.80 9.98
C ARG A 127 9.53 -8.89 10.27
N PHE A 128 8.78 -9.42 9.31
CA PHE A 128 7.40 -9.85 9.51
C PHE A 128 7.39 -11.28 10.02
N LEU A 129 6.64 -11.55 11.08
CA LEU A 129 6.50 -12.87 11.67
C LEU A 129 5.01 -13.18 11.84
N ASP A 130 4.61 -14.44 11.63
CA ASP A 130 3.32 -14.89 12.12
C ASP A 130 3.43 -15.31 13.60
N ASP A 131 2.36 -15.09 14.35
CA ASP A 131 2.33 -15.42 15.79
C ASP A 131 2.16 -16.91 16.07
N GLN A 132 1.62 -17.68 15.12
CA GLN A 132 1.26 -19.08 15.31
C GLN A 132 2.48 -20.00 15.21
N THR A 133 3.40 -19.69 14.27
CA THR A 133 4.58 -20.51 14.05
C THR A 133 5.90 -19.77 14.24
N GLY A 134 5.85 -18.43 14.24
CA GLY A 134 7.05 -17.59 14.27
C GLY A 134 7.83 -17.62 12.96
N SER A 135 7.24 -18.12 11.87
CA SER A 135 7.89 -18.11 10.56
C SER A 135 8.10 -16.68 10.08
N ILE A 136 9.19 -16.47 9.33
CA ILE A 136 9.57 -15.16 8.81
C ILE A 136 9.01 -14.99 7.39
N TRP A 137 8.40 -13.82 7.14
CA TRP A 137 7.77 -13.48 5.88
C TRP A 137 8.42 -12.24 5.26
N ASN A 138 8.39 -12.14 3.95
CA ASN A 138 8.75 -10.91 3.24
C ASN A 138 7.50 -10.11 2.87
N VAL A 139 7.70 -8.86 2.43
CA VAL A 139 6.59 -7.97 2.03
C VAL A 139 5.77 -8.50 0.84
N LEU A 140 6.34 -9.41 0.04
CA LEU A 140 5.64 -10.08 -1.06
C LEU A 140 4.78 -11.27 -0.60
N GLY A 141 4.55 -11.42 0.71
CA GLY A 141 3.71 -12.46 1.28
C GLY A 141 4.33 -13.86 1.23
N ARG A 142 5.64 -14.00 1.03
CA ARG A 142 6.31 -15.30 1.01
C ARG A 142 7.02 -15.59 2.32
N ALA A 143 6.78 -16.76 2.90
CA ALA A 143 7.53 -17.27 4.03
C ALA A 143 8.96 -17.64 3.58
N THR A 144 9.97 -17.02 4.23
CA THR A 144 11.39 -17.16 3.88
C THR A 144 12.15 -18.02 4.85
N ASP A 145 11.61 -18.23 6.07
CA ASP A 145 12.22 -19.06 7.12
C ASP A 145 11.12 -19.58 8.08
N GLY A 146 11.42 -20.62 8.85
CA GLY A 146 10.54 -21.25 9.82
C GLY A 146 9.70 -22.39 9.23
N ASP A 147 8.71 -22.83 10.01
CA ASP A 147 7.88 -24.00 9.69
C ASP A 147 7.06 -23.84 8.39
N LEU A 148 6.73 -22.59 8.03
CA LEU A 148 5.96 -22.27 6.82
C LEU A 148 6.84 -21.87 5.64
N VAL A 149 8.16 -22.10 5.69
CA VAL A 149 9.07 -21.72 4.61
C VAL A 149 8.57 -22.20 3.24
N GLY A 150 8.54 -21.28 2.24
CA GLY A 150 8.06 -21.54 0.89
C GLY A 150 6.56 -21.34 0.70
N ARG A 151 5.76 -21.16 1.76
CA ARG A 151 4.34 -20.78 1.66
C ARG A 151 4.21 -19.37 1.12
N GLN A 152 3.09 -19.11 0.46
CA GLN A 152 2.73 -17.84 -0.14
C GLN A 152 1.34 -17.44 0.35
N LEU A 153 1.21 -16.23 0.87
CA LEU A 153 -0.08 -15.61 1.15
C LEU A 153 -0.82 -15.33 -0.17
N GLU A 154 -2.11 -15.52 -0.18
CA GLU A 154 -2.96 -15.14 -1.29
C GLU A 154 -3.16 -13.62 -1.29
N GLU A 155 -2.77 -12.96 -2.38
CA GLU A 155 -2.91 -11.52 -2.52
C GLU A 155 -4.38 -11.13 -2.69
N ILE A 156 -4.80 -10.11 -1.94
CA ILE A 156 -6.11 -9.49 -2.06
C ILE A 156 -5.99 -8.29 -2.99
N VAL A 157 -6.98 -8.10 -3.85
CA VAL A 157 -7.04 -6.92 -4.71
C VAL A 157 -7.04 -5.67 -3.82
N SER A 158 -5.95 -4.94 -3.90
CA SER A 158 -5.73 -3.71 -3.16
C SER A 158 -4.98 -2.72 -4.04
N VAL A 159 -5.29 -1.44 -3.91
CA VAL A 159 -4.72 -0.42 -4.80
C VAL A 159 -4.29 0.80 -3.99
N ASN A 160 -3.10 1.32 -4.30
CA ASN A 160 -2.65 2.60 -3.77
C ASN A 160 -3.37 3.74 -4.50
N HIS A 161 -4.03 4.61 -3.74
CA HIS A 161 -4.75 5.78 -4.22
C HIS A 161 -4.32 7.04 -3.48
N LEU A 162 -4.54 8.20 -4.09
CA LEU A 162 -4.77 9.42 -3.33
C LEU A 162 -6.22 9.40 -2.83
N TRP A 163 -6.45 9.82 -1.59
CA TRP A 163 -7.75 9.69 -0.92
C TRP A 163 -8.92 10.20 -1.78
N PHE A 164 -8.80 11.38 -2.40
CA PHE A 164 -9.87 11.94 -3.21
C PHE A 164 -10.25 11.02 -4.37
N SER A 165 -9.28 10.37 -5.02
CA SER A 165 -9.54 9.52 -6.19
C SER A 165 -10.25 8.21 -5.85
N TRP A 166 -10.24 7.79 -4.60
CA TRP A 166 -11.00 6.65 -4.09
C TRP A 166 -12.33 7.09 -3.49
N ALA A 167 -12.31 8.06 -2.58
CA ALA A 167 -13.44 8.43 -1.74
C ALA A 167 -14.62 9.02 -2.52
N VAL A 168 -14.40 9.62 -3.69
CA VAL A 168 -15.50 10.11 -4.54
C VAL A 168 -16.32 9.00 -5.17
N PHE A 169 -15.74 7.80 -5.34
CA PHE A 169 -16.45 6.63 -5.86
C PHE A 169 -16.96 5.71 -4.74
N LYS A 170 -16.34 5.78 -3.57
CA LYS A 170 -16.67 4.97 -2.39
C LYS A 170 -16.74 5.88 -1.14
N PRO A 171 -17.73 6.80 -1.06
CA PRO A 171 -17.81 7.78 0.03
C PRO A 171 -18.10 7.15 1.39
N GLU A 172 -18.62 5.92 1.42
CA GLU A 172 -18.88 5.12 2.62
C GLU A 172 -17.63 4.43 3.18
N THR A 173 -16.46 4.62 2.53
CA THR A 173 -15.22 3.96 2.94
C THR A 173 -14.89 4.24 4.40
N ARG A 174 -14.68 3.17 5.16
CA ARG A 174 -14.11 3.22 6.50
C ARG A 174 -12.61 3.56 6.40
N VAL A 175 -12.17 4.58 7.13
CA VAL A 175 -10.73 4.82 7.33
C VAL A 175 -10.29 4.01 8.54
N TYR A 176 -9.31 3.14 8.34
CA TYR A 176 -8.77 2.31 9.43
C TYR A 176 -8.15 3.20 10.51
N GLN A 177 -8.43 2.85 11.76
CA GLN A 177 -7.84 3.43 12.96
C GLN A 177 -7.36 2.28 13.86
N PRO A 178 -6.13 2.36 14.42
CA PRO A 178 -5.55 1.34 15.29
C PRO A 178 -6.34 1.07 16.56
#